data_90c13e7d86d6c02f6a67ef7e60e8828a
#
_entry.id   90c13e7d86d6c02f6a67ef7e60e8828a
#
_cell.length_a   1.000
_cell.length_b   1.000
_cell.length_c   1.000
_cell.angle_alpha   90.00
_cell.angle_beta   90.00
_cell.angle_gamma   90.00
#
_symmetry.space_group_name_H-M   'P 1'
#
loop_
_entity.id
_entity.type
_entity.pdbx_description
1 polymer ?
#
loop_
_entity_poly.entity_id
_entity_poly.type
_entity_poly.pdbx_seq_one_letter_code
_entity_poly.pdbx_strand_id
1 'polypeptide(L)'
;LSLALAMKDIGVQTIVYTDISKDGMLAGPNVEQTKILSDKTGIDIIASGGMSCMDDLTHINDAGIHGAIIGKAIYEKRIDLKAAVNLFESGASYSKASAMPKADISFKDLKLDANGLIPVVVQDYVNGEVLMLAYMNEEAFNKTLETGIMTYYSRSRQELWVKGLTSGHFQYVGSLDIDCDNDTILAKVRQVGAACHTGNRTCFYRNIKTWNR
;
A
#
# COMPACT_ATOMS: atom_id res chain seq x y z
N LEU A 1 18.05 9.95 -23.46
CA LEU A 1 16.94 10.84 -23.86
C LEU A 1 16.88 11.04 -25.37
N SER A 2 17.98 11.37 -26.05
CA SER A 2 18.00 11.61 -27.50
C SER A 2 17.50 10.41 -28.32
N LEU A 3 17.91 9.20 -27.93
CA LEU A 3 17.43 7.98 -28.57
C LEU A 3 15.91 7.81 -28.41
N ALA A 4 15.38 8.04 -27.20
CA ALA A 4 13.96 7.90 -26.93
C ALA A 4 13.12 8.92 -27.73
N LEU A 5 13.62 10.15 -27.91
CA LEU A 5 12.97 11.15 -28.75
C LEU A 5 12.98 10.72 -30.23
N ALA A 6 14.10 10.21 -30.73
CA ALA A 6 14.16 9.67 -32.10
C ALA A 6 13.21 8.49 -32.32
N MET A 7 13.03 7.63 -31.30
CA MET A 7 12.05 6.53 -31.35
C MET A 7 10.60 7.05 -31.39
N LYS A 8 10.30 8.10 -30.63
CA LYS A 8 8.99 8.79 -30.70
C LYS A 8 8.70 9.31 -32.10
N ASP A 9 9.68 9.95 -32.72
CA ASP A 9 9.52 10.57 -34.06
C ASP A 9 9.16 9.52 -35.14
N ILE A 10 9.56 8.28 -34.96
CA ILE A 10 9.18 7.17 -35.85
C ILE A 10 7.95 6.39 -35.38
N GLY A 11 7.24 6.88 -34.34
CA GLY A 11 5.94 6.35 -33.91
C GLY A 11 5.99 5.29 -32.80
N VAL A 12 7.12 5.13 -32.10
CA VAL A 12 7.19 4.23 -30.93
C VAL A 12 6.37 4.83 -29.80
N GLN A 13 5.44 4.04 -29.25
CA GLN A 13 4.53 4.44 -28.18
C GLN A 13 4.96 3.97 -26.80
N THR A 14 5.72 2.88 -26.72
CA THR A 14 6.14 2.31 -25.44
C THR A 14 7.62 1.94 -25.48
N ILE A 15 8.35 2.26 -24.42
CA ILE A 15 9.78 1.93 -24.26
C ILE A 15 9.99 1.22 -22.92
N VAL A 16 10.69 0.10 -22.93
CA VAL A 16 11.25 -0.51 -21.73
C VAL A 16 12.58 0.16 -21.41
N TYR A 17 12.64 0.82 -20.26
CA TYR A 17 13.86 1.43 -19.74
C TYR A 17 14.46 0.58 -18.62
N THR A 18 15.60 -0.04 -18.88
CA THR A 18 16.33 -0.84 -17.89
C THR A 18 17.52 -0.04 -17.35
N ASP A 19 17.52 0.23 -16.04
CA ASP A 19 18.72 0.72 -15.36
C ASP A 19 19.62 -0.48 -15.04
N ILE A 20 20.65 -0.66 -15.88
CA ILE A 20 21.60 -1.79 -15.75
C ILE A 20 22.40 -1.76 -14.45
N SER A 21 22.57 -0.58 -13.83
CA SER A 21 23.24 -0.46 -12.53
C SER A 21 22.41 -0.98 -11.37
N LYS A 22 21.10 -1.11 -11.58
CA LYS A 22 20.12 -1.59 -10.62
C LYS A 22 19.66 -3.02 -10.91
N ASP A 23 19.88 -3.49 -12.14
CA ASP A 23 19.35 -4.78 -12.58
C ASP A 23 19.90 -5.94 -11.72
N GLY A 24 18.99 -6.77 -11.22
CA GLY A 24 19.30 -7.89 -10.34
C GLY A 24 19.76 -7.52 -8.92
N MET A 25 19.94 -6.24 -8.60
CA MET A 25 20.50 -5.78 -7.32
C MET A 25 19.47 -5.72 -6.18
N LEU A 26 18.16 -5.75 -6.48
CA LEU A 26 17.07 -5.59 -5.47
C LEU A 26 17.26 -4.33 -4.60
N ALA A 27 17.72 -3.25 -5.20
CA ALA A 27 18.05 -1.99 -4.52
C ALA A 27 17.07 -0.85 -4.83
N GLY A 28 15.88 -1.20 -5.33
CA GLY A 28 14.87 -0.27 -5.82
C GLY A 28 15.15 0.20 -7.25
N PRO A 29 14.07 0.53 -8.01
CA PRO A 29 14.17 1.04 -9.37
C PRO A 29 14.67 2.49 -9.40
N ASN A 30 15.13 2.94 -10.56
CA ASN A 30 15.48 4.34 -10.77
C ASN A 30 14.24 5.15 -11.19
N VAL A 31 13.38 5.45 -10.21
CA VAL A 31 12.11 6.15 -10.45
C VAL A 31 12.35 7.53 -11.07
N GLU A 32 13.33 8.27 -10.56
CA GLU A 32 13.62 9.65 -11.02
C GLU A 32 14.00 9.68 -12.49
N GLN A 33 14.95 8.88 -12.94
CA GLN A 33 15.37 8.86 -14.34
C GLN A 33 14.26 8.33 -15.25
N THR A 34 13.52 7.33 -14.80
CA THR A 34 12.36 6.79 -15.54
C THR A 34 11.29 7.86 -15.72
N LYS A 35 11.00 8.63 -14.67
CA LYS A 35 10.04 9.76 -14.71
C LYS A 35 10.49 10.87 -15.64
N ILE A 36 11.76 11.27 -15.55
CA ILE A 36 12.34 12.28 -16.46
C ILE A 36 12.19 11.84 -17.92
N LEU A 37 12.42 10.55 -18.20
CA LEU A 37 12.30 10.01 -19.56
C LEU A 37 10.83 10.08 -20.04
N SER A 38 9.88 9.67 -19.22
CA SER A 38 8.44 9.74 -19.51
C SER A 38 7.98 11.16 -19.75
N ASP A 39 8.29 12.09 -18.86
CA ASP A 39 7.84 13.50 -18.95
C ASP A 39 8.40 14.22 -20.17
N LYS A 40 9.68 13.98 -20.51
CA LYS A 40 10.33 14.65 -21.63
C LYS A 40 9.95 14.09 -22.99
N THR A 41 9.59 12.82 -23.05
CA THR A 41 9.23 12.16 -24.31
C THR A 41 7.73 12.08 -24.51
N GLY A 42 6.95 11.99 -23.45
CA GLY A 42 5.52 11.68 -23.52
C GLY A 42 5.23 10.27 -24.06
N ILE A 43 6.23 9.37 -24.03
CA ILE A 43 6.10 7.96 -24.38
C ILE A 43 5.78 7.17 -23.11
N ASP A 44 5.01 6.11 -23.24
CA ASP A 44 4.77 5.16 -22.15
C ASP A 44 6.07 4.43 -21.78
N ILE A 45 6.57 4.67 -20.57
CA ILE A 45 7.81 4.04 -20.10
C ILE A 45 7.48 2.90 -19.14
N ILE A 46 8.07 1.73 -19.42
CA ILE A 46 8.05 0.58 -18.52
C ILE A 46 9.40 0.52 -17.80
N ALA A 47 9.38 0.70 -16.48
CA ALA A 47 10.57 0.62 -15.64
C ALA A 47 11.08 -0.82 -15.55
N SER A 48 12.40 -1.02 -15.68
CA SER A 48 13.05 -2.31 -15.53
C SER A 48 14.36 -2.17 -14.76
N GLY A 49 14.66 -3.19 -13.97
CA GLY A 49 15.86 -3.26 -13.12
C GLY A 49 15.63 -2.73 -11.70
N GLY A 50 16.11 -3.46 -10.71
CA GLY A 50 16.15 -3.06 -9.31
C GLY A 50 14.91 -3.34 -8.46
N MET A 51 13.75 -3.68 -9.04
CA MET A 51 12.55 -3.97 -8.26
C MET A 51 12.81 -4.95 -7.12
N SER A 52 12.49 -4.56 -5.88
CA SER A 52 12.85 -5.31 -4.68
C SER A 52 11.67 -5.63 -3.76
N CYS A 53 10.65 -4.78 -3.71
CA CYS A 53 9.50 -4.90 -2.82
C CYS A 53 8.25 -4.23 -3.41
N MET A 54 7.10 -4.37 -2.72
CA MET A 54 5.83 -3.77 -3.15
C MET A 54 5.88 -2.24 -3.16
N ASP A 55 6.67 -1.62 -2.28
CA ASP A 55 6.80 -0.17 -2.21
C ASP A 55 7.43 0.42 -3.48
N ASP A 56 8.34 -0.33 -4.11
CA ASP A 56 8.92 0.09 -5.38
C ASP A 56 7.84 0.22 -6.48
N LEU A 57 6.87 -0.70 -6.50
CA LEU A 57 5.74 -0.63 -7.42
C LEU A 57 4.83 0.55 -7.10
N THR A 58 4.64 0.85 -5.82
CA THR A 58 3.90 2.03 -5.38
C THR A 58 4.59 3.31 -5.86
N HIS A 59 5.90 3.43 -5.70
CA HIS A 59 6.67 4.58 -6.18
C HIS A 59 6.60 4.74 -7.71
N ILE A 60 6.65 3.63 -8.46
CA ILE A 60 6.46 3.65 -9.92
C ILE A 60 5.07 4.18 -10.30
N ASN A 61 4.04 3.65 -9.64
CA ASN A 61 2.66 4.06 -9.86
C ASN A 61 2.42 5.55 -9.50
N ASP A 62 2.91 5.98 -8.33
CA ASP A 62 2.77 7.36 -7.85
C ASP A 62 3.51 8.38 -8.73
N ALA A 63 4.60 7.95 -9.34
CA ALA A 63 5.31 8.75 -10.34
C ALA A 63 4.56 8.83 -11.69
N GLY A 64 3.45 8.08 -11.86
CA GLY A 64 2.71 8.02 -13.11
C GLY A 64 3.50 7.33 -14.24
N ILE A 65 4.38 6.42 -13.91
CA ILE A 65 5.13 5.60 -14.86
C ILE A 65 4.21 4.48 -15.34
N HIS A 66 4.19 4.23 -16.65
CA HIS A 66 3.20 3.35 -17.29
C HIS A 66 3.20 1.91 -16.78
N GLY A 67 4.37 1.36 -16.44
CA GLY A 67 4.46 -0.01 -15.94
C GLY A 67 5.83 -0.38 -15.41
N ALA A 68 5.95 -1.60 -14.90
CA ALA A 68 7.21 -2.12 -14.38
C ALA A 68 7.43 -3.59 -14.73
N ILE A 69 8.68 -3.98 -14.98
CA ILE A 69 9.08 -5.38 -15.09
C ILE A 69 9.64 -5.83 -13.75
N ILE A 70 9.06 -6.91 -13.23
CA ILE A 70 9.46 -7.52 -11.97
C ILE A 70 10.09 -8.88 -12.29
N GLY A 71 11.37 -9.02 -12.01
CA GLY A 71 12.12 -10.27 -12.22
C GLY A 71 12.47 -10.96 -10.91
N LYS A 72 13.71 -10.80 -10.45
CA LYS A 72 14.31 -11.48 -9.31
C LYS A 72 13.46 -11.42 -8.03
N ALA A 73 12.80 -10.29 -7.74
CA ALA A 73 11.97 -10.11 -6.55
C ALA A 73 10.78 -11.09 -6.47
N ILE A 74 10.24 -11.56 -7.61
CA ILE A 74 9.21 -12.61 -7.65
C ILE A 74 9.83 -13.95 -7.29
N TYR A 75 10.96 -14.30 -7.90
CA TYR A 75 11.63 -15.59 -7.66
C TYR A 75 12.12 -15.73 -6.22
N GLU A 76 12.53 -14.61 -5.60
CA GLU A 76 12.90 -14.55 -4.19
C GLU A 76 11.71 -14.35 -3.23
N LYS A 77 10.47 -14.39 -3.75
CA LYS A 77 9.23 -14.24 -2.98
C LYS A 77 9.15 -12.92 -2.19
N ARG A 78 9.82 -11.89 -2.65
CA ARG A 78 9.77 -10.53 -2.05
C ARG A 78 8.55 -9.76 -2.52
N ILE A 79 8.06 -10.06 -3.72
CA ILE A 79 6.85 -9.49 -4.31
C ILE A 79 5.90 -10.65 -4.63
N ASP A 80 4.68 -10.59 -4.11
CA ASP A 80 3.59 -11.46 -4.53
C ASP A 80 2.98 -10.90 -5.81
N LEU A 81 3.18 -11.60 -6.93
CA LEU A 81 2.70 -11.16 -8.24
C LEU A 81 1.19 -11.00 -8.27
N LYS A 82 0.45 -11.90 -7.63
CA LYS A 82 -1.02 -11.83 -7.60
C LYS A 82 -1.50 -10.58 -6.84
N ALA A 83 -0.85 -10.29 -5.72
CA ALA A 83 -1.11 -9.08 -4.96
C ALA A 83 -0.75 -7.83 -5.77
N ALA A 84 0.39 -7.83 -6.48
CA ALA A 84 0.82 -6.73 -7.33
C ALA A 84 -0.16 -6.48 -8.48
N VAL A 85 -0.57 -7.52 -9.21
CA VAL A 85 -1.56 -7.42 -10.30
C VAL A 85 -2.90 -6.89 -9.78
N ASN A 86 -3.40 -7.45 -8.68
CA ASN A 86 -4.63 -6.95 -8.05
C ASN A 86 -4.53 -5.49 -7.61
N LEU A 87 -3.33 -5.07 -7.19
CA LEU A 87 -3.09 -3.71 -6.72
C LEU A 87 -3.04 -2.69 -7.86
N PHE A 88 -2.39 -3.02 -8.96
CA PHE A 88 -2.02 -2.04 -10.00
C PHE A 88 -2.73 -2.25 -11.35
N GLU A 89 -3.23 -3.47 -11.67
CA GLU A 89 -3.84 -3.76 -12.97
C GLU A 89 -5.36 -3.96 -12.93
N SER A 90 -5.98 -4.15 -11.78
CA SER A 90 -7.43 -4.45 -11.67
C SER A 90 -8.35 -3.25 -11.94
N GLY A 91 -7.84 -2.18 -12.55
CA GLY A 91 -8.62 -0.97 -12.90
C GLY A 91 -9.11 -0.16 -11.69
N ALA A 92 -8.81 -0.62 -10.48
CA ALA A 92 -8.83 0.24 -9.32
C ALA A 92 -7.63 1.17 -9.48
N SER A 93 -7.83 2.32 -10.13
CA SER A 93 -6.80 3.35 -10.14
C SER A 93 -6.39 3.58 -8.69
N TYR A 94 -5.19 3.14 -8.35
CA TYR A 94 -4.48 3.76 -7.27
C TYR A 94 -4.06 5.13 -7.79
N SER A 95 -5.05 5.98 -8.01
CA SER A 95 -4.73 7.39 -7.96
C SER A 95 -4.04 7.52 -6.61
N LYS A 96 -2.78 8.00 -6.61
CA LYS A 96 -2.16 8.70 -5.49
C LYS A 96 -3.33 9.23 -4.70
N ALA A 97 -3.53 8.74 -3.48
CA ALA A 97 -4.70 9.12 -2.71
C ALA A 97 -4.86 10.61 -2.93
N SER A 98 -5.71 10.96 -3.88
CA SER A 98 -6.00 12.34 -4.23
C SER A 98 -6.49 12.89 -2.93
N ALA A 99 -5.63 13.61 -2.26
CA ALA A 99 -5.60 13.96 -0.84
C ALA A 99 -6.85 13.35 -0.20
N MET A 100 -6.72 12.19 0.45
CA MET A 100 -7.88 11.39 0.94
C MET A 100 -8.91 12.41 1.40
N PRO A 101 -10.15 12.38 0.92
CA PRO A 101 -11.09 13.45 1.18
C PRO A 101 -10.95 13.77 2.64
N LYS A 102 -10.59 15.02 2.98
CA LYS A 102 -10.31 15.43 4.37
C LYS A 102 -11.38 14.78 5.19
N ALA A 103 -11.01 13.89 6.13
CA ALA A 103 -12.00 13.29 6.99
C ALA A 103 -12.84 14.47 7.52
N ASP A 104 -14.13 14.48 7.26
CA ASP A 104 -15.04 15.51 7.81
C ASP A 104 -15.03 15.46 9.35
N ILE A 105 -14.43 14.37 9.92
CA ILE A 105 -14.29 14.07 11.33
C ILE A 105 -12.82 14.16 11.71
N SER A 106 -12.49 14.97 12.69
CA SER A 106 -11.16 15.08 13.29
C SER A 106 -11.01 14.10 14.47
N PHE A 107 -9.78 13.83 14.89
CA PHE A 107 -9.54 12.96 16.05
C PHE A 107 -10.23 13.48 17.35
N LYS A 108 -10.45 14.79 17.46
CA LYS A 108 -11.11 15.42 18.61
C LYS A 108 -12.62 15.13 18.69
N ASP A 109 -13.21 14.70 17.58
CA ASP A 109 -14.63 14.36 17.49
C ASP A 109 -14.89 12.90 17.89
N LEU A 110 -13.81 12.12 18.14
CA LEU A 110 -13.85 10.71 18.50
C LEU A 110 -14.00 10.53 20.01
N LYS A 111 -14.73 9.51 20.41
CA LYS A 111 -14.82 9.08 21.82
C LYS A 111 -13.72 8.07 22.11
N LEU A 112 -12.76 8.50 22.90
CA LEU A 112 -11.58 7.72 23.23
C LEU A 112 -11.77 6.96 24.54
N ASP A 113 -11.04 5.85 24.69
CA ASP A 113 -10.94 5.16 25.97
C ASP A 113 -10.17 6.00 27.03
N ALA A 114 -10.10 5.49 28.26
CA ALA A 114 -9.43 6.17 29.37
C ALA A 114 -7.91 6.43 29.12
N ASN A 115 -7.32 5.77 28.12
CA ASN A 115 -5.92 5.93 27.72
C ASN A 115 -5.75 6.83 26.49
N GLY A 116 -6.82 7.48 26.02
CA GLY A 116 -6.79 8.31 24.83
C GLY A 116 -6.68 7.52 23.52
N LEU A 117 -7.16 6.28 23.50
CA LEU A 117 -7.10 5.39 22.35
C LEU A 117 -8.49 5.11 21.78
N ILE A 118 -8.56 4.91 20.46
CA ILE A 118 -9.73 4.42 19.76
C ILE A 118 -9.47 3.03 19.17
N PRO A 119 -10.38 2.07 19.33
CA PRO A 119 -10.27 0.78 18.66
C PRO A 119 -10.50 0.93 17.15
N VAL A 120 -9.77 0.13 16.38
CA VAL A 120 -9.88 0.07 14.92
C VAL A 120 -10.11 -1.37 14.50
N VAL A 121 -11.29 -1.65 13.99
CA VAL A 121 -11.61 -2.90 13.30
C VAL A 121 -11.07 -2.80 11.87
N VAL A 122 -10.25 -3.76 11.48
CA VAL A 122 -9.61 -3.77 10.17
C VAL A 122 -10.26 -4.84 9.30
N GLN A 123 -10.78 -4.44 8.16
CA GLN A 123 -11.50 -5.28 7.21
C GLN A 123 -10.81 -5.26 5.85
N ASP A 124 -10.75 -6.41 5.19
CA ASP A 124 -10.27 -6.47 3.82
C ASP A 124 -11.24 -5.76 2.87
N TYR A 125 -10.73 -4.83 2.07
CA TYR A 125 -11.53 -4.02 1.14
C TYR A 125 -12.19 -4.85 0.03
N VAL A 126 -11.55 -5.97 -0.36
CA VAL A 126 -11.98 -6.76 -1.53
C VAL A 126 -13.09 -7.75 -1.17
N ASN A 127 -12.93 -8.47 -0.05
CA ASN A 127 -13.81 -9.58 0.31
C ASN A 127 -14.60 -9.38 1.61
N GLY A 128 -14.37 -8.26 2.33
CA GLY A 128 -15.06 -7.95 3.56
C GLY A 128 -14.63 -8.79 4.77
N GLU A 129 -13.54 -9.58 4.66
CA GLU A 129 -13.03 -10.37 5.78
C GLU A 129 -12.49 -9.46 6.89
N VAL A 130 -12.87 -9.70 8.15
CA VAL A 130 -12.28 -9.00 9.29
C VAL A 130 -10.89 -9.56 9.56
N LEU A 131 -9.88 -8.71 9.44
CA LEU A 131 -8.47 -9.08 9.48
C LEU A 131 -7.89 -9.03 10.89
N MET A 132 -8.14 -7.95 11.62
CA MET A 132 -7.60 -7.74 12.95
C MET A 132 -8.34 -6.60 13.67
N LEU A 133 -8.04 -6.44 14.96
CA LEU A 133 -8.39 -5.29 15.77
C LEU A 133 -7.10 -4.71 16.35
N ALA A 134 -6.95 -3.39 16.28
CA ALA A 134 -5.84 -2.65 16.85
C ALA A 134 -6.34 -1.33 17.47
N TYR A 135 -5.42 -0.45 17.86
CA TYR A 135 -5.76 0.83 18.51
C TYR A 135 -4.95 1.96 17.88
N MET A 136 -5.53 3.15 17.88
CA MET A 136 -4.86 4.39 17.48
C MET A 136 -4.94 5.43 18.60
N ASN A 137 -3.86 6.18 18.75
CA ASN A 137 -3.83 7.51 19.38
C ASN A 137 -3.92 8.57 18.27
N GLU A 138 -3.92 9.85 18.64
CA GLU A 138 -4.00 10.97 17.69
C GLU A 138 -2.86 10.94 16.65
N GLU A 139 -1.65 10.62 17.07
CA GLU A 139 -0.48 10.57 16.20
C GLU A 139 -0.59 9.43 15.16
N ALA A 140 -1.04 8.23 15.59
CA ALA A 140 -1.27 7.09 14.70
C ALA A 140 -2.37 7.41 13.68
N PHE A 141 -3.45 8.05 14.11
CA PHE A 141 -4.55 8.46 13.25
C PHE A 141 -4.09 9.46 12.18
N ASN A 142 -3.44 10.54 12.60
CA ASN A 142 -2.95 11.56 11.67
C ASN A 142 -1.93 10.99 10.69
N LYS A 143 -1.01 10.14 11.15
CA LYS A 143 -0.03 9.48 10.28
C LYS A 143 -0.69 8.55 9.28
N THR A 144 -1.76 7.85 9.66
CA THR A 144 -2.55 7.01 8.73
C THR A 144 -3.21 7.88 7.66
N LEU A 145 -3.80 9.03 8.02
CA LEU A 145 -4.41 9.96 7.07
C LEU A 145 -3.37 10.58 6.11
N GLU A 146 -2.18 10.86 6.61
CA GLU A 146 -1.10 11.47 5.82
C GLU A 146 -0.52 10.48 4.80
N THR A 147 -0.28 9.24 5.23
CA THR A 147 0.48 8.26 4.43
C THR A 147 -0.40 7.31 3.62
N GLY A 148 -1.67 7.15 4.00
CA GLY A 148 -2.53 6.10 3.45
C GLY A 148 -2.15 4.69 3.88
N ILE A 149 -1.21 4.55 4.83
CA ILE A 149 -0.76 3.26 5.37
C ILE A 149 -1.19 3.17 6.83
N MET A 150 -1.82 2.05 7.20
CA MET A 150 -2.29 1.86 8.57
C MET A 150 -1.15 1.96 9.57
N THR A 151 -1.26 2.94 10.44
CA THR A 151 -0.38 3.15 11.58
C THR A 151 -1.20 2.97 12.86
N TYR A 152 -0.70 2.22 13.80
CA TYR A 152 -1.37 1.88 15.05
C TYR A 152 -0.55 2.34 16.26
N TYR A 153 -1.19 2.33 17.42
CA TYR A 153 -0.52 2.48 18.71
C TYR A 153 -0.50 1.15 19.46
N SER A 154 0.70 0.68 19.77
CA SER A 154 0.90 -0.56 20.54
C SER A 154 0.71 -0.28 22.02
N ARG A 155 -0.38 -0.80 22.62
CA ARG A 155 -0.66 -0.64 24.05
C ARG A 155 0.40 -1.27 24.97
N SER A 156 0.97 -2.39 24.54
CA SER A 156 1.99 -3.10 25.35
C SER A 156 3.37 -2.49 25.25
N ARG A 157 3.74 -1.91 24.09
CA ARG A 157 5.03 -1.28 23.85
C ARG A 157 5.00 0.24 24.05
N GLN A 158 3.79 0.83 24.09
CA GLN A 158 3.55 2.27 24.17
C GLN A 158 4.27 3.07 23.07
N GLU A 159 4.22 2.54 21.85
CA GLU A 159 4.86 3.15 20.68
C GLU A 159 3.99 3.05 19.43
N LEU A 160 4.27 3.90 18.46
CA LEU A 160 3.67 3.80 17.13
C LEU A 160 4.15 2.55 16.40
N TRP A 161 3.24 1.97 15.64
CA TRP A 161 3.51 0.80 14.83
C TRP A 161 2.90 0.95 13.43
N VAL A 162 3.75 1.19 12.44
CA VAL A 162 3.34 1.18 11.03
C VAL A 162 3.21 -0.27 10.56
N LYS A 163 2.01 -0.64 10.13
CA LYS A 163 1.73 -2.00 9.69
C LYS A 163 2.51 -2.33 8.43
N GLY A 164 3.30 -3.39 8.50
CA GLY A 164 4.09 -3.87 7.38
C GLY A 164 5.53 -3.36 7.33
N LEU A 165 5.91 -2.35 8.13
CA LEU A 165 7.25 -1.75 8.06
C LEU A 165 8.39 -2.77 8.21
N THR A 166 8.21 -3.77 9.08
CA THR A 166 9.23 -4.82 9.31
C THR A 166 8.96 -6.08 8.50
N SER A 167 7.68 -6.44 8.29
CA SER A 167 7.29 -7.72 7.70
C SER A 167 7.01 -7.67 6.20
N GLY A 168 6.89 -6.47 5.61
CA GLY A 168 6.38 -6.28 4.25
C GLY A 168 4.87 -6.50 4.10
N HIS A 169 4.16 -6.83 5.19
CA HIS A 169 2.71 -7.09 5.17
C HIS A 169 1.92 -5.81 5.44
N PHE A 170 1.98 -4.89 4.49
CA PHE A 170 1.33 -3.58 4.58
C PHE A 170 -0.20 -3.65 4.56
N GLN A 171 -0.82 -2.61 5.08
CA GLN A 171 -2.25 -2.35 4.99
C GLN A 171 -2.45 -0.95 4.40
N TYR A 172 -2.86 -0.91 3.14
CA TYR A 172 -3.16 0.35 2.46
C TYR A 172 -4.63 0.70 2.69
N VAL A 173 -4.88 1.93 3.10
CA VAL A 173 -6.22 2.40 3.45
C VAL A 173 -7.05 2.60 2.20
N GLY A 174 -8.20 1.93 2.12
CA GLY A 174 -9.23 2.19 1.12
C GLY A 174 -10.28 3.18 1.64
N SER A 175 -10.77 2.97 2.88
CA SER A 175 -11.60 3.94 3.59
C SER A 175 -11.44 3.80 5.10
N LEU A 176 -11.73 4.90 5.81
CA LEU A 176 -11.90 4.94 7.25
C LEU A 176 -13.33 5.42 7.52
N ASP A 177 -14.12 4.56 8.11
CA ASP A 177 -15.48 4.85 8.52
C ASP A 177 -15.55 4.91 10.05
N ILE A 178 -16.43 5.72 10.60
CA ILE A 178 -16.68 5.80 12.04
C ILE A 178 -18.05 5.22 12.36
N ASP A 179 -18.20 4.60 13.49
CA ASP A 179 -19.49 4.09 13.92
C ASP A 179 -20.43 5.20 14.42
N CYS A 180 -21.67 4.82 14.77
CA CYS A 180 -22.75 5.77 15.01
C CYS A 180 -22.57 6.65 16.25
N ASP A 181 -21.72 6.27 17.20
CA ASP A 181 -21.47 7.03 18.42
C ASP A 181 -19.99 7.45 18.59
N ASN A 182 -19.22 7.33 17.52
CA ASN A 182 -17.83 7.81 17.36
C ASN A 182 -16.80 7.16 18.29
N ASP A 183 -17.03 5.90 18.69
CA ASP A 183 -16.12 5.19 19.60
C ASP A 183 -15.31 4.06 18.93
N THR A 184 -15.55 3.77 17.63
CA THR A 184 -14.89 2.69 16.90
C THR A 184 -14.66 3.07 15.43
N ILE A 185 -13.45 2.89 14.94
CA ILE A 185 -13.12 3.07 13.52
C ILE A 185 -13.22 1.73 12.79
N LEU A 186 -13.87 1.70 11.63
CA LEU A 186 -13.79 0.63 10.65
C LEU A 186 -12.81 1.05 9.54
N ALA A 187 -11.65 0.43 9.50
CA ALA A 187 -10.68 0.63 8.44
C ALA A 187 -10.84 -0.46 7.37
N LYS A 188 -11.29 -0.09 6.18
CA LYS A 188 -11.27 -1.00 5.02
C LYS A 188 -9.94 -0.84 4.31
N VAL A 189 -9.17 -1.92 4.29
CA VAL A 189 -7.79 -1.89 3.81
C VAL A 189 -7.55 -2.92 2.72
N ARG A 190 -6.59 -2.62 1.87
CA ARG A 190 -5.99 -3.61 1.00
C ARG A 190 -4.81 -4.25 1.75
N GLN A 191 -4.99 -5.51 2.15
CA GLN A 191 -3.99 -6.26 2.91
C GLN A 191 -2.99 -6.92 1.99
N VAL A 192 -1.71 -6.64 2.18
CA VAL A 192 -0.59 -7.39 1.59
C VAL A 192 -0.17 -8.51 2.54
N GLY A 193 -0.12 -9.76 2.04
CA GLY A 193 0.28 -10.92 2.84
C GLY A 193 -0.60 -11.16 4.07
N ALA A 194 0.01 -11.59 5.17
CA ALA A 194 -0.68 -11.94 6.41
C ALA A 194 -0.94 -10.73 7.31
N ALA A 195 -2.17 -10.57 7.79
CA ALA A 195 -2.46 -9.55 8.80
C ALA A 195 -1.90 -9.95 10.18
N CYS A 196 -1.98 -11.24 10.51
CA CYS A 196 -1.53 -11.77 11.80
C CYS A 196 0.00 -11.94 11.85
N HIS A 197 0.61 -11.65 13.00
CA HIS A 197 2.04 -11.90 13.25
C HIS A 197 2.43 -13.39 13.22
N THR A 198 1.44 -14.30 13.35
CA THR A 198 1.64 -15.75 13.23
C THR A 198 1.66 -16.26 11.79
N GLY A 199 1.56 -15.36 10.78
CA GLY A 199 1.52 -15.72 9.37
C GLY A 199 0.12 -16.06 8.84
N ASN A 200 -0.93 -16.02 9.67
CA ASN A 200 -2.30 -16.22 9.22
C ASN A 200 -2.87 -14.98 8.53
N ARG A 201 -3.73 -15.17 7.52
CA ARG A 201 -4.41 -14.11 6.79
C ARG A 201 -5.14 -13.14 7.72
N THR A 202 -5.88 -13.67 8.69
CA THR A 202 -6.62 -12.93 9.71
C THR A 202 -6.15 -13.29 11.12
N CYS A 203 -6.32 -12.40 12.09
CA CYS A 203 -6.13 -12.71 13.51
C CYS A 203 -7.27 -13.58 14.07
N PHE A 204 -8.39 -13.67 13.38
CA PHE A 204 -9.59 -14.41 13.80
C PHE A 204 -9.66 -15.82 13.19
N TYR A 205 -8.53 -16.51 13.12
CA TYR A 205 -8.42 -17.85 12.52
C TYR A 205 -8.80 -19.01 13.45
N ARG A 206 -9.10 -18.73 14.72
CA ARG A 206 -9.53 -19.74 15.71
C ARG A 206 -11.01 -19.57 16.01
N ASN A 207 -11.77 -20.66 15.92
CA ASN A 207 -13.20 -20.67 16.22
C ASN A 207 -13.45 -21.07 17.68
N ILE A 208 -14.33 -20.37 18.37
CA ILE A 208 -14.78 -20.71 19.72
C ILE A 208 -15.93 -21.73 19.61
N LYS A 209 -16.93 -21.47 18.77
CA LYS A 209 -18.10 -22.33 18.57
C LYS A 209 -18.81 -21.99 17.27
N THR A 210 -19.27 -23.02 16.57
CA THR A 210 -20.17 -22.89 15.41
C THR A 210 -21.56 -23.42 15.77
N TRP A 211 -22.62 -22.69 15.40
CA TRP A 211 -23.99 -23.17 15.46
C TRP A 211 -24.46 -23.53 14.06
N ASN A 212 -24.78 -24.82 13.85
CA ASN A 212 -25.44 -25.24 12.62
C ASN A 212 -26.93 -24.82 12.73
N ARG A 213 -27.33 -23.94 11.85
CA ARG A 213 -28.74 -23.54 11.67
C ARG A 213 -29.30 -24.24 10.47
#